data_45bacd231c35e79ffd1056fa74a3a0a1
#
_entry.id   45bacd231c35e79ffd1056fa74a3a0a1
#
_cell.length_a   1.000
_cell.length_b   1.000
_cell.length_c   1.000
_cell.angle_alpha   90.00
_cell.angle_beta   90.00
_cell.angle_gamma   90.00
#
_symmetry.space_group_name_H-M   'P 1'
#
loop_
_entity.id
_entity.type
_entity.pdbx_description
1 polymer ?
#
loop_
_entity_poly.entity_id
_entity_poly.type
_entity_poly.pdbx_seq_one_letter_code
_entity_poly.pdbx_strand_id
1 'polypeptide(L)'
;MPFTRSFRTLATRTLALTLTGAALLAAGCRAQVPPPGSVPTLTPEEARRIALTIRTKAGLPFNYEVKVGDLKPSTITGYDEITIFLGEAGKPSRAMEFLLSRDRKTLAQLNTFDVSKDPRTLTSAAGRPSRGGSDKAPVTIVVYDDLECPFCARMHAQMFPAILNRYGDKVRIAYKDFPLTQIHPWATHAAVDADCLAEQSPTAYWKLVDYMHTHLDEIGLDTTTPPAPGKEPEKTLPTALKQIDRETLAEGAEQKLDSKRLAACVDRQDETTVRASQKEGDALNVNGVPALFINGEMITGAVPIEFVYRAVDDALVAQGITPPPPVPLPSLDAAPAASH
;
A
#
# COMPACT_ATOMS: atom_id res chain seq x y z
N MET A 1 -27.36 -37.04 -72.94
CA MET A 1 -26.98 -37.20 -74.35
C MET A 1 -25.56 -36.66 -74.47
N PRO A 2 -24.72 -37.43 -75.09
CA PRO A 2 -23.25 -37.32 -75.04
C PRO A 2 -22.68 -36.58 -76.23
N PHE A 3 -21.47 -36.11 -76.14
CA PHE A 3 -20.57 -36.20 -77.33
C PHE A 3 -19.10 -36.19 -76.89
N THR A 4 -18.56 -37.25 -77.19
CA THR A 4 -17.25 -37.86 -77.40
C THR A 4 -16.34 -37.15 -78.36
N ARG A 5 -15.03 -37.49 -78.25
CA ARG A 5 -13.95 -37.57 -79.23
C ARG A 5 -13.06 -36.31 -79.34
N SER A 6 -11.75 -36.40 -79.54
CA SER A 6 -10.87 -37.51 -79.97
C SER A 6 -9.42 -37.07 -79.88
N PHE A 7 -8.56 -38.01 -79.65
CA PHE A 7 -7.12 -38.05 -79.80
C PHE A 7 -6.50 -37.27 -81.00
N ARG A 8 -5.33 -36.69 -80.76
CA ARG A 8 -4.21 -36.88 -81.73
C ARG A 8 -2.86 -36.61 -81.10
N THR A 9 -2.08 -37.62 -80.99
CA THR A 9 -0.61 -37.69 -80.83
C THR A 9 0.10 -37.16 -82.08
N LEU A 10 1.24 -36.48 -81.85
CA LEU A 10 2.46 -36.51 -82.74
C LEU A 10 3.59 -35.86 -81.98
N ALA A 11 4.52 -36.59 -81.50
CA ALA A 11 5.83 -37.01 -82.03
C ALA A 11 6.91 -35.86 -82.02
N THR A 12 7.85 -36.06 -81.16
CA THR A 12 9.30 -35.86 -81.19
C THR A 12 9.93 -34.81 -82.11
N ARG A 13 10.73 -33.92 -81.47
CA ARG A 13 12.09 -33.61 -81.96
C ARG A 13 12.95 -33.07 -80.82
N THR A 14 14.00 -33.81 -80.50
CA THR A 14 15.18 -33.44 -79.70
C THR A 14 15.93 -32.30 -80.36
N LEU A 15 16.23 -31.27 -79.56
CA LEU A 15 17.30 -30.33 -79.86
C LEU A 15 18.06 -30.02 -78.58
N ALA A 16 19.27 -30.57 -78.49
CA ALA A 16 20.25 -30.27 -77.47
C ALA A 16 20.82 -28.86 -77.72
N LEU A 17 20.67 -27.95 -76.76
CA LEU A 17 21.40 -26.69 -76.72
C LEU A 17 22.12 -26.57 -75.43
N THR A 18 23.43 -26.73 -75.44
CA THR A 18 24.35 -26.44 -74.36
C THR A 18 24.37 -24.91 -74.13
N LEU A 19 23.97 -24.48 -72.99
CA LEU A 19 24.20 -23.09 -72.44
C LEU A 19 24.93 -23.17 -71.11
N THR A 20 26.23 -22.87 -71.21
CA THR A 20 27.02 -22.45 -70.06
C THR A 20 26.41 -21.18 -69.45
N GLY A 21 25.83 -21.30 -68.26
CA GLY A 21 25.26 -20.18 -67.54
C GLY A 21 25.95 -20.04 -66.21
N ALA A 22 26.50 -18.87 -65.98
CA ALA A 22 27.22 -18.44 -64.80
C ALA A 22 26.43 -18.67 -63.53
N ALA A 23 26.98 -19.37 -62.55
CA ALA A 23 26.47 -19.45 -61.17
C ALA A 23 26.69 -18.10 -60.45
N LEU A 24 25.72 -17.28 -60.44
CA LEU A 24 25.61 -16.14 -59.48
C LEU A 24 25.45 -16.72 -58.06
N LEU A 25 26.52 -16.72 -57.30
CA LEU A 25 26.53 -16.91 -55.87
C LEU A 25 25.75 -15.75 -55.20
N ALA A 26 24.46 -15.90 -55.05
CA ALA A 26 23.68 -15.11 -54.11
C ALA A 26 24.06 -15.56 -52.68
N ALA A 27 25.07 -14.89 -52.12
CA ALA A 27 25.32 -14.93 -50.68
C ALA A 27 24.13 -14.31 -49.93
N GLY A 28 23.06 -15.08 -49.81
CA GLY A 28 21.97 -14.75 -48.91
C GLY A 28 22.51 -14.79 -47.49
N CYS A 29 22.63 -13.62 -46.86
CA CYS A 29 22.76 -13.54 -45.42
C CYS A 29 21.56 -14.26 -44.79
N ARG A 30 21.67 -15.57 -44.58
CA ARG A 30 20.79 -16.27 -43.64
C ARG A 30 21.16 -15.76 -42.28
N ALA A 31 20.35 -14.84 -41.73
CA ALA A 31 20.33 -14.61 -40.32
C ALA A 31 20.08 -15.97 -39.65
N GLN A 32 21.12 -16.51 -39.03
CA GLN A 32 21.00 -17.74 -38.26
C GLN A 32 20.07 -17.40 -37.09
N VAL A 33 18.85 -17.94 -37.13
CA VAL A 33 17.98 -17.98 -35.98
C VAL A 33 18.69 -18.84 -34.94
N PRO A 34 19.08 -18.30 -33.79
CA PRO A 34 19.72 -19.09 -32.75
C PRO A 34 18.81 -20.25 -32.33
N PRO A 35 19.37 -21.41 -31.94
CA PRO A 35 18.56 -22.52 -31.47
C PRO A 35 17.70 -22.11 -30.28
N PRO A 36 16.46 -22.63 -30.13
CA PRO A 36 15.61 -22.34 -29.00
C PRO A 36 16.33 -22.74 -27.71
N GLY A 37 16.60 -21.73 -26.83
CA GLY A 37 17.27 -21.89 -25.54
C GLY A 37 18.62 -21.17 -25.39
N SER A 38 19.27 -20.66 -26.46
CA SER A 38 20.45 -19.81 -26.29
C SER A 38 20.08 -18.35 -26.14
N VAL A 39 20.35 -17.79 -25.00
CA VAL A 39 20.22 -16.33 -24.81
C VAL A 39 21.42 -15.67 -25.48
N PRO A 40 21.21 -14.77 -26.46
CA PRO A 40 22.31 -14.07 -27.11
C PRO A 40 23.01 -13.17 -26.08
N THR A 41 24.33 -13.21 -26.01
CA THR A 41 25.12 -12.30 -25.18
C THR A 41 25.03 -10.87 -25.70
N LEU A 42 25.09 -9.89 -24.79
CA LEU A 42 25.21 -8.47 -25.16
C LEU A 42 26.60 -8.20 -25.77
N THR A 43 26.64 -7.39 -26.81
CA THR A 43 27.88 -6.79 -27.25
C THR A 43 28.33 -5.70 -26.26
N PRO A 44 29.64 -5.41 -26.17
CA PRO A 44 30.16 -4.33 -25.34
C PRO A 44 29.49 -2.96 -25.64
N GLU A 45 29.16 -2.72 -26.91
CA GLU A 45 28.49 -1.49 -27.34
C GLU A 45 27.04 -1.43 -26.87
N GLU A 46 26.30 -2.54 -26.96
CA GLU A 46 24.91 -2.60 -26.41
C GLU A 46 24.90 -2.40 -24.91
N ALA A 47 25.80 -3.06 -24.19
CA ALA A 47 25.92 -2.88 -22.73
C ALA A 47 26.25 -1.41 -22.38
N ARG A 48 27.18 -0.77 -23.11
CA ARG A 48 27.51 0.63 -22.94
C ARG A 48 26.30 1.54 -23.21
N ARG A 49 25.56 1.29 -24.27
CA ARG A 49 24.37 2.08 -24.64
C ARG A 49 23.29 1.97 -23.58
N ILE A 50 23.05 0.76 -23.05
CA ILE A 50 22.13 0.54 -21.94
C ILE A 50 22.58 1.33 -20.69
N ALA A 51 23.87 1.20 -20.31
CA ALA A 51 24.41 1.90 -19.14
C ALA A 51 24.27 3.42 -19.26
N LEU A 52 24.55 4.00 -20.42
CA LEU A 52 24.40 5.44 -20.67
C LEU A 52 22.94 5.87 -20.62
N THR A 53 22.02 5.07 -21.17
CA THR A 53 20.59 5.35 -21.14
C THR A 53 20.08 5.39 -19.71
N ILE A 54 20.45 4.40 -18.88
CA ILE A 54 20.09 4.35 -17.47
C ILE A 54 20.67 5.55 -16.71
N ARG A 55 21.96 5.83 -16.87
CA ARG A 55 22.62 6.97 -16.25
C ARG A 55 21.90 8.28 -16.53
N THR A 56 21.57 8.53 -17.79
CA THR A 56 20.90 9.75 -18.25
C THR A 56 19.47 9.85 -17.72
N LYS A 57 18.68 8.76 -17.85
CA LYS A 57 17.28 8.74 -17.46
C LYS A 57 17.07 8.81 -15.96
N ALA A 58 17.93 8.17 -15.17
CA ALA A 58 17.88 8.19 -13.71
C ALA A 58 18.60 9.40 -13.08
N GLY A 59 19.20 10.28 -13.88
CA GLY A 59 19.93 11.46 -13.37
C GLY A 59 21.08 11.11 -12.42
N LEU A 60 21.79 9.99 -12.67
CA LEU A 60 22.77 9.47 -11.73
C LEU A 60 23.99 10.42 -11.61
N PRO A 61 24.46 10.72 -10.38
CA PRO A 61 25.68 11.47 -10.14
C PRO A 61 26.90 10.82 -10.79
N PHE A 62 27.94 11.62 -11.01
CA PHE A 62 29.14 11.16 -11.71
C PHE A 62 29.87 10.00 -11.01
N ASN A 63 29.82 9.95 -9.69
CA ASN A 63 30.42 8.92 -8.85
C ASN A 63 29.66 7.58 -8.81
N TYR A 64 28.50 7.48 -9.51
CA TYR A 64 27.79 6.22 -9.62
C TYR A 64 28.30 5.37 -10.77
N GLU A 65 28.41 4.06 -10.52
CA GLU A 65 28.67 3.04 -11.55
C GLU A 65 27.38 2.39 -11.97
N VAL A 66 27.27 2.11 -13.28
CA VAL A 66 26.20 1.33 -13.88
C VAL A 66 26.83 0.12 -14.53
N LYS A 67 26.61 -1.06 -13.96
CA LYS A 67 27.06 -2.34 -14.52
C LYS A 67 25.90 -3.10 -15.11
N VAL A 68 26.05 -3.51 -16.35
CA VAL A 68 25.04 -4.29 -17.07
C VAL A 68 25.42 -5.75 -16.97
N GLY A 69 24.52 -6.55 -16.41
CA GLY A 69 24.69 -8.00 -16.25
C GLY A 69 24.34 -8.78 -17.51
N ASP A 70 24.36 -10.11 -17.38
CA ASP A 70 24.05 -11.03 -18.46
C ASP A 70 22.54 -11.11 -18.72
N LEU A 71 22.21 -11.46 -19.95
CA LEU A 71 20.83 -11.72 -20.34
C LEU A 71 20.38 -13.10 -19.86
N LYS A 72 19.12 -13.18 -19.45
CA LYS A 72 18.43 -14.42 -19.11
C LYS A 72 17.14 -14.54 -19.91
N PRO A 73 16.67 -15.76 -20.19
CA PRO A 73 15.36 -15.95 -20.81
C PRO A 73 14.27 -15.33 -19.93
N SER A 74 13.35 -14.58 -20.55
CA SER A 74 12.16 -14.05 -19.87
C SER A 74 10.93 -14.89 -20.19
N THR A 75 10.00 -14.93 -19.25
CA THR A 75 8.64 -15.44 -19.47
C THR A 75 7.81 -14.51 -20.35
N ILE A 76 8.24 -13.26 -20.52
CA ILE A 76 7.57 -12.26 -21.35
C ILE A 76 7.98 -12.41 -22.79
N THR A 77 7.03 -12.78 -23.65
CA THR A 77 7.28 -12.96 -25.07
C THR A 77 7.89 -11.71 -25.72
N GLY A 78 8.98 -11.88 -26.46
CA GLY A 78 9.65 -10.78 -27.16
C GLY A 78 10.70 -10.04 -26.32
N TYR A 79 10.92 -10.45 -25.06
CA TYR A 79 11.90 -9.86 -24.16
C TYR A 79 12.83 -10.91 -23.56
N ASP A 80 14.00 -10.45 -23.14
CA ASP A 80 14.95 -11.16 -22.29
C ASP A 80 15.14 -10.37 -20.99
N GLU A 81 15.36 -11.04 -19.86
CA GLU A 81 15.64 -10.40 -18.58
C GLU A 81 17.10 -9.95 -18.51
N ILE A 82 17.33 -8.81 -17.87
CA ILE A 82 18.65 -8.24 -17.65
C ILE A 82 18.73 -7.57 -16.28
N THR A 83 19.76 -7.91 -15.52
CA THR A 83 20.03 -7.27 -14.23
C THR A 83 20.99 -6.10 -14.43
N ILE A 84 20.62 -4.93 -13.94
CA ILE A 84 21.47 -3.72 -13.94
C ILE A 84 21.84 -3.39 -12.50
N PHE A 85 23.14 -3.24 -12.25
CA PHE A 85 23.67 -2.91 -10.94
C PHE A 85 24.00 -1.43 -10.88
N LEU A 86 23.42 -0.74 -9.89
CA LEU A 86 23.63 0.69 -9.64
C LEU A 86 24.25 0.88 -8.28
N GLY A 87 25.31 1.64 -8.18
CA GLY A 87 25.96 1.94 -6.90
C GLY A 87 27.05 2.99 -7.05
N GLU A 88 27.43 3.61 -5.93
CA GLU A 88 28.61 4.44 -5.89
C GLU A 88 29.86 3.59 -6.05
N ALA A 89 30.88 4.13 -6.72
CA ALA A 89 32.15 3.46 -6.89
C ALA A 89 32.75 3.04 -5.53
N GLY A 90 33.06 1.74 -5.39
CA GLY A 90 33.61 1.18 -4.16
C GLY A 90 32.60 0.85 -3.05
N LYS A 91 31.30 1.05 -3.26
CA LYS A 91 30.23 0.64 -2.34
C LYS A 91 29.39 -0.51 -2.91
N PRO A 92 28.61 -1.22 -2.06
CA PRO A 92 27.67 -2.23 -2.54
C PRO A 92 26.68 -1.64 -3.54
N SER A 93 26.48 -2.34 -4.67
CA SER A 93 25.56 -1.92 -5.72
C SER A 93 24.17 -2.51 -5.49
N ARG A 94 23.13 -1.77 -5.86
CA ARG A 94 21.74 -2.25 -5.90
C ARG A 94 21.48 -2.91 -7.25
N ALA A 95 20.99 -4.15 -7.23
CA ALA A 95 20.54 -4.86 -8.42
C ALA A 95 19.10 -4.42 -8.77
N MET A 96 18.85 -4.16 -10.05
CA MET A 96 17.54 -3.84 -10.60
C MET A 96 17.28 -4.70 -11.83
N GLU A 97 16.11 -5.32 -11.86
CA GLU A 97 15.70 -6.16 -12.99
C GLU A 97 15.01 -5.31 -14.05
N PHE A 98 15.38 -5.57 -15.31
CA PHE A 98 14.80 -4.95 -16.50
C PHE A 98 14.49 -6.02 -17.54
N LEU A 99 13.69 -5.66 -18.52
CA LEU A 99 13.37 -6.43 -19.72
C LEU A 99 13.98 -5.72 -20.92
N LEU A 100 14.83 -6.43 -21.68
CA LEU A 100 15.37 -5.94 -22.94
C LEU A 100 14.64 -6.61 -24.11
N SER A 101 14.05 -5.83 -24.99
CA SER A 101 13.43 -6.38 -26.20
C SER A 101 14.45 -7.15 -27.06
N ARG A 102 14.03 -8.25 -27.70
CA ARG A 102 14.92 -9.07 -28.51
C ARG A 102 15.50 -8.34 -29.70
N ASP A 103 14.88 -7.28 -30.18
CA ASP A 103 15.42 -6.39 -31.21
C ASP A 103 16.43 -5.36 -30.67
N ARG A 104 16.73 -5.40 -29.35
CA ARG A 104 17.70 -4.54 -28.64
C ARG A 104 17.39 -3.05 -28.67
N LYS A 105 16.14 -2.66 -28.87
CA LYS A 105 15.74 -1.25 -28.99
C LYS A 105 15.04 -0.70 -27.77
N THR A 106 14.41 -1.55 -26.97
CA THR A 106 13.58 -1.14 -25.84
C THR A 106 14.07 -1.78 -24.55
N LEU A 107 14.32 -0.94 -23.55
CA LEU A 107 14.54 -1.37 -22.17
C LEU A 107 13.30 -0.97 -21.35
N ALA A 108 12.68 -1.94 -20.69
CA ALA A 108 11.49 -1.75 -19.88
C ALA A 108 11.74 -2.23 -18.45
N GLN A 109 11.06 -1.63 -17.49
CA GLN A 109 10.96 -2.15 -16.13
C GLN A 109 9.51 -2.58 -15.90
N LEU A 110 9.32 -3.81 -15.44
CA LEU A 110 8.00 -4.36 -15.19
C LEU A 110 7.71 -4.32 -13.69
N ASN A 111 6.67 -3.60 -13.33
CA ASN A 111 6.09 -3.69 -11.99
C ASN A 111 4.91 -4.67 -12.06
N THR A 112 4.95 -5.71 -11.26
CA THR A 112 3.88 -6.70 -11.16
C THR A 112 3.16 -6.53 -9.84
N PHE A 113 1.82 -6.64 -9.87
CA PHE A 113 0.97 -6.61 -8.71
C PHE A 113 0.22 -7.93 -8.62
N ASP A 114 0.21 -8.53 -7.44
CA ASP A 114 -0.60 -9.73 -7.18
C ASP A 114 -2.07 -9.31 -7.01
N VAL A 115 -2.88 -9.57 -8.01
CA VAL A 115 -4.32 -9.27 -8.02
C VAL A 115 -5.18 -10.50 -7.68
N SER A 116 -4.55 -11.61 -7.28
CA SER A 116 -5.25 -12.85 -6.93
C SER A 116 -5.90 -12.81 -5.54
N LYS A 117 -5.44 -11.93 -4.67
CA LYS A 117 -5.94 -11.80 -3.30
C LYS A 117 -7.17 -10.91 -3.24
N ASP A 118 -8.15 -11.32 -2.45
CA ASP A 118 -9.28 -10.46 -2.12
C ASP A 118 -8.79 -9.25 -1.32
N PRO A 119 -9.01 -8.00 -1.78
CA PRO A 119 -8.58 -6.80 -1.07
C PRO A 119 -9.07 -6.73 0.38
N ARG A 120 -10.23 -7.31 0.68
CA ARG A 120 -10.81 -7.38 2.04
C ARG A 120 -9.95 -8.15 3.03
N THR A 121 -9.00 -8.96 2.54
CA THR A 121 -8.07 -9.72 3.37
C THR A 121 -6.74 -8.99 3.62
N LEU A 122 -6.54 -7.82 3.04
CA LEU A 122 -5.30 -7.05 3.22
C LEU A 122 -5.09 -6.62 4.67
N THR A 123 -6.18 -6.22 5.33
CA THR A 123 -6.16 -5.92 6.76
C THR A 123 -7.28 -6.65 7.47
N SER A 124 -7.08 -6.98 8.76
CA SER A 124 -8.05 -7.70 9.56
C SER A 124 -8.47 -6.87 10.77
N ALA A 125 -9.78 -6.77 11.01
CA ALA A 125 -10.33 -6.24 12.25
C ALA A 125 -10.42 -7.32 13.36
N ALA A 126 -9.97 -8.55 13.11
CA ALA A 126 -10.04 -9.65 14.08
C ALA A 126 -9.26 -9.31 15.36
N GLY A 127 -9.85 -9.64 16.52
CA GLY A 127 -9.24 -9.38 17.81
C GLY A 127 -9.29 -7.92 18.29
N ARG A 128 -9.82 -7.00 17.48
CA ARG A 128 -9.97 -5.58 17.86
C ARG A 128 -11.41 -5.26 18.24
N PRO A 129 -11.64 -4.42 19.27
CA PRO A 129 -12.95 -3.85 19.52
C PRO A 129 -13.48 -3.13 18.29
N SER A 130 -14.79 -3.27 18.03
CA SER A 130 -15.40 -2.61 16.89
C SER A 130 -16.69 -1.90 17.26
N ARG A 131 -17.04 -0.87 16.47
CA ARG A 131 -18.32 -0.14 16.55
C ARG A 131 -19.12 -0.36 15.27
N GLY A 132 -20.44 -0.23 15.37
CA GLY A 132 -21.38 -0.40 14.28
C GLY A 132 -21.83 -1.85 14.11
N GLY A 133 -21.78 -2.36 12.90
CA GLY A 133 -22.21 -3.70 12.56
C GLY A 133 -21.39 -4.82 13.20
N SER A 134 -21.92 -6.03 13.11
CA SER A 134 -21.27 -7.24 13.59
C SER A 134 -20.08 -7.66 12.68
N ASP A 135 -19.42 -8.76 13.03
CA ASP A 135 -18.35 -9.38 12.21
C ASP A 135 -18.84 -9.79 10.79
N LYS A 136 -20.14 -9.82 10.57
CA LYS A 136 -20.77 -10.11 9.27
C LYS A 136 -21.16 -8.87 8.51
N ALA A 137 -20.83 -7.67 9.01
CA ALA A 137 -21.13 -6.43 8.29
C ALA A 137 -20.50 -6.46 6.89
N PRO A 138 -21.27 -6.07 5.85
CA PRO A 138 -20.77 -6.10 4.47
C PRO A 138 -19.57 -5.19 4.25
N VAL A 139 -19.41 -4.13 5.04
CA VAL A 139 -18.26 -3.24 4.95
C VAL A 139 -17.53 -3.21 6.29
N THR A 140 -16.23 -3.44 6.25
CA THR A 140 -15.32 -3.24 7.38
C THR A 140 -14.40 -2.08 7.08
N ILE A 141 -14.36 -1.11 8.00
CA ILE A 141 -13.38 -0.03 8.01
C ILE A 141 -12.35 -0.35 9.08
N VAL A 142 -11.11 -0.57 8.68
CA VAL A 142 -9.97 -0.66 9.61
C VAL A 142 -9.22 0.66 9.56
N VAL A 143 -9.04 1.30 10.71
CA VAL A 143 -8.36 2.59 10.83
C VAL A 143 -7.05 2.39 11.57
N TYR A 144 -5.94 2.66 10.93
CA TYR A 144 -4.66 2.84 11.63
C TYR A 144 -4.64 4.22 12.24
N ASP A 145 -4.53 4.25 13.55
CA ASP A 145 -4.81 5.41 14.40
C ASP A 145 -3.68 5.67 15.39
N ASP A 146 -3.56 6.93 15.78
CA ASP A 146 -2.64 7.41 16.80
C ASP A 146 -3.42 8.32 17.75
N LEU A 147 -3.52 7.92 19.02
CA LEU A 147 -4.34 8.60 20.02
C LEU A 147 -3.82 10.01 20.40
N GLU A 148 -2.60 10.36 20.00
CA GLU A 148 -2.02 11.70 20.19
C GLU A 148 -2.09 12.56 18.91
N CYS A 149 -2.54 11.98 17.78
CA CYS A 149 -2.54 12.69 16.50
C CYS A 149 -3.77 13.59 16.31
N PRO A 150 -3.60 14.91 16.10
CA PRO A 150 -4.73 15.82 15.90
C PRO A 150 -5.51 15.55 14.61
N PHE A 151 -4.88 14.97 13.59
CA PHE A 151 -5.56 14.55 12.37
C PHE A 151 -6.43 13.31 12.60
N CYS A 152 -5.99 12.39 13.47
CA CYS A 152 -6.78 11.24 13.90
C CYS A 152 -7.99 11.70 14.70
N ALA A 153 -7.80 12.60 15.67
CA ALA A 153 -8.89 13.19 16.45
C ALA A 153 -9.94 13.86 15.55
N ARG A 154 -9.52 14.62 14.54
CA ARG A 154 -10.42 15.23 13.56
C ARG A 154 -11.20 14.20 12.74
N MET A 155 -10.52 13.15 12.24
CA MET A 155 -11.18 12.09 11.50
C MET A 155 -12.16 11.32 12.39
N HIS A 156 -11.79 11.03 13.64
CA HIS A 156 -12.65 10.40 14.62
C HIS A 156 -13.94 11.20 14.83
N ALA A 157 -13.82 12.50 15.05
CA ALA A 157 -14.96 13.40 15.23
C ALA A 157 -15.87 13.49 13.99
N GLN A 158 -15.31 13.38 12.78
CA GLN A 158 -16.08 13.34 11.53
C GLN A 158 -16.76 11.99 11.31
N MET A 159 -16.08 10.87 11.58
CA MET A 159 -16.62 9.53 11.37
C MET A 159 -17.73 9.19 12.34
N PHE A 160 -17.61 9.62 13.60
CA PHE A 160 -18.59 9.35 14.64
C PHE A 160 -19.37 10.61 15.01
N PRO A 161 -20.70 10.62 14.95
CA PRO A 161 -21.59 9.49 14.60
C PRO A 161 -21.93 9.33 13.12
N ALA A 162 -21.33 10.10 12.20
CA ALA A 162 -21.76 10.25 10.82
C ALA A 162 -21.88 8.89 10.06
N ILE A 163 -20.87 8.04 10.15
CA ILE A 163 -20.87 6.71 9.49
C ILE A 163 -21.94 5.81 10.08
N LEU A 164 -22.06 5.77 11.40
CA LEU A 164 -23.03 4.90 12.07
C LEU A 164 -24.47 5.35 11.81
N ASN A 165 -24.75 6.65 11.77
CA ASN A 165 -26.06 7.17 11.44
C ASN A 165 -26.45 6.89 9.97
N ARG A 166 -25.48 6.95 9.06
CA ARG A 166 -25.74 6.77 7.62
C ARG A 166 -25.90 5.30 7.22
N TYR A 167 -25.10 4.41 7.80
CA TYR A 167 -24.99 3.02 7.34
C TYR A 167 -25.47 1.98 8.36
N GLY A 168 -25.59 2.34 9.61
CA GLY A 168 -26.06 1.47 10.69
C GLY A 168 -25.19 0.20 10.82
N ASP A 169 -25.86 -0.94 10.82
CA ASP A 169 -25.24 -2.27 10.94
C ASP A 169 -24.51 -2.76 9.70
N LYS A 170 -24.60 -2.05 8.58
CA LYS A 170 -23.90 -2.38 7.35
C LYS A 170 -22.40 -2.09 7.40
N VAL A 171 -21.95 -1.27 8.34
CA VAL A 171 -20.55 -0.89 8.50
C VAL A 171 -20.05 -1.25 9.88
N ARG A 172 -18.93 -1.95 9.93
CA ARG A 172 -18.13 -2.23 11.13
C ARG A 172 -16.86 -1.41 11.09
N ILE A 173 -16.52 -0.75 12.19
CA ILE A 173 -15.30 0.06 12.30
C ILE A 173 -14.42 -0.51 13.42
N ALA A 174 -13.16 -0.75 13.15
CA ALA A 174 -12.16 -1.17 14.12
C ALA A 174 -10.89 -0.32 13.99
N TYR A 175 -10.30 0.03 15.14
CA TYR A 175 -9.03 0.77 15.18
C TYR A 175 -7.86 -0.17 15.40
N LYS A 176 -6.73 0.15 14.76
CA LYS A 176 -5.43 -0.46 14.93
C LYS A 176 -4.41 0.61 15.29
N ASP A 177 -3.54 0.27 16.21
CA ASP A 177 -2.56 1.20 16.75
C ASP A 177 -1.43 1.43 15.75
N PHE A 178 -1.15 2.71 15.49
CA PHE A 178 -0.02 3.13 14.67
C PHE A 178 0.60 4.41 15.24
N PRO A 179 1.12 4.37 16.49
CA PRO A 179 1.68 5.54 17.16
C PRO A 179 2.94 6.05 16.46
N LEU A 180 2.97 7.35 16.17
CA LEU A 180 4.12 8.05 15.58
C LEU A 180 5.08 8.53 16.69
N THR A 181 5.73 7.59 17.36
CA THR A 181 6.51 7.80 18.59
C THR A 181 7.60 8.87 18.50
N GLN A 182 8.04 9.24 17.29
CA GLN A 182 9.05 10.28 17.07
C GLN A 182 8.51 11.69 17.31
N ILE A 183 7.22 11.90 17.15
CA ILE A 183 6.53 13.19 17.27
C ILE A 183 5.39 13.18 18.30
N HIS A 184 4.92 12.00 18.67
CA HIS A 184 3.81 11.76 19.60
C HIS A 184 4.30 10.92 20.78
N PRO A 185 4.85 11.56 21.83
CA PRO A 185 5.61 10.88 22.87
C PRO A 185 4.79 10.01 23.81
N TRP A 186 3.46 10.25 23.97
CA TRP A 186 2.60 9.43 24.82
C TRP A 186 1.69 8.47 24.02
N ALA A 187 1.70 8.53 22.69
CA ALA A 187 0.79 7.74 21.85
C ALA A 187 0.88 6.23 22.10
N THR A 188 2.11 5.69 22.24
CA THR A 188 2.28 4.26 22.53
C THR A 188 1.71 3.86 23.87
N HIS A 189 1.92 4.68 24.90
CA HIS A 189 1.41 4.42 26.24
C HIS A 189 -0.15 4.40 26.24
N ALA A 190 -0.77 5.38 25.59
CA ALA A 190 -2.21 5.43 25.45
C ALA A 190 -2.78 4.23 24.67
N ALA A 191 -2.08 3.78 23.62
CA ALA A 191 -2.49 2.60 22.86
C ALA A 191 -2.44 1.32 23.71
N VAL A 192 -1.39 1.14 24.52
CA VAL A 192 -1.28 0.01 25.47
C VAL A 192 -2.40 0.03 26.50
N ASP A 193 -2.69 1.20 27.06
CA ASP A 193 -3.76 1.39 28.04
C ASP A 193 -5.14 1.08 27.44
N ALA A 194 -5.37 1.53 26.19
CA ALA A 194 -6.60 1.18 25.48
C ALA A 194 -6.69 -0.34 25.25
N ASP A 195 -5.59 -1.01 24.88
CA ASP A 195 -5.56 -2.47 24.73
C ASP A 195 -5.83 -3.20 26.05
N CYS A 196 -5.34 -2.67 27.19
CA CYS A 196 -5.66 -3.22 28.52
C CYS A 196 -7.16 -3.19 28.82
N LEU A 197 -7.86 -2.15 28.42
CA LEU A 197 -9.32 -2.09 28.52
C LEU A 197 -9.99 -3.05 27.52
N ALA A 198 -9.48 -3.12 26.29
CA ALA A 198 -9.99 -4.02 25.26
C ALA A 198 -10.00 -5.50 25.68
N GLU A 199 -9.02 -5.93 26.46
CA GLU A 199 -8.97 -7.30 27.02
C GLU A 199 -10.16 -7.69 27.88
N GLN A 200 -10.87 -6.68 28.42
CA GLN A 200 -11.97 -6.93 29.34
C GLN A 200 -13.31 -6.37 28.81
N SER A 201 -13.30 -5.27 28.07
CA SER A 201 -14.52 -4.61 27.61
C SER A 201 -14.30 -3.79 26.33
N PRO A 202 -14.91 -4.18 25.19
CA PRO A 202 -14.94 -3.34 24.00
C PRO A 202 -15.54 -1.93 24.26
N THR A 203 -16.49 -1.84 25.17
CA THR A 203 -17.12 -0.56 25.51
C THR A 203 -16.14 0.37 26.23
N ALA A 204 -15.39 -0.14 27.20
CA ALA A 204 -14.38 0.62 27.93
C ALA A 204 -13.25 1.09 26.99
N TYR A 205 -12.79 0.21 26.09
CA TYR A 205 -11.84 0.57 25.04
C TYR A 205 -12.30 1.80 24.26
N TRP A 206 -13.52 1.74 23.71
CA TRP A 206 -14.03 2.83 22.88
C TRP A 206 -14.27 4.13 23.65
N LYS A 207 -14.63 4.05 24.92
CA LYS A 207 -14.78 5.23 25.77
C LYS A 207 -13.44 5.93 26.01
N LEU A 208 -12.36 5.15 26.25
CA LEU A 208 -11.03 5.72 26.37
C LEU A 208 -10.56 6.34 25.04
N VAL A 209 -10.76 5.65 23.90
CA VAL A 209 -10.43 6.19 22.56
C VAL A 209 -11.16 7.51 22.30
N ASP A 210 -12.48 7.56 22.61
CA ASP A 210 -13.26 8.79 22.48
C ASP A 210 -12.70 9.90 23.38
N TYR A 211 -12.36 9.56 24.62
CA TYR A 211 -11.78 10.53 25.57
C TYR A 211 -10.47 11.11 25.04
N MET A 212 -9.54 10.27 24.61
CA MET A 212 -8.25 10.72 24.09
C MET A 212 -8.39 11.67 22.90
N HIS A 213 -9.26 11.34 21.93
CA HIS A 213 -9.49 12.20 20.77
C HIS A 213 -10.27 13.47 21.07
N THR A 214 -11.10 13.50 22.12
CA THR A 214 -11.86 14.71 22.48
C THR A 214 -11.12 15.64 23.42
N HIS A 215 -10.18 15.13 24.22
CA HIS A 215 -9.42 15.88 25.22
C HIS A 215 -7.94 16.03 24.89
N LEU A 216 -7.58 15.86 23.60
CA LEU A 216 -6.19 15.91 23.12
C LEU A 216 -5.42 17.15 23.62
N ASP A 217 -6.08 18.30 23.65
CA ASP A 217 -5.49 19.56 24.08
C ASP A 217 -5.29 19.66 25.60
N GLU A 218 -5.94 18.82 26.38
CA GLU A 218 -5.87 18.82 27.83
C GLU A 218 -4.86 17.81 28.38
N ILE A 219 -4.55 16.77 27.62
CA ILE A 219 -3.62 15.72 28.05
C ILE A 219 -2.22 16.31 28.17
N GLY A 220 -1.62 16.10 29.34
CA GLY A 220 -0.31 16.61 29.72
C GLY A 220 -0.32 17.94 30.48
N LEU A 221 -1.45 18.63 30.52
CA LEU A 221 -1.59 19.87 31.32
C LEU A 221 -1.71 19.56 32.81
N ASP A 222 -0.87 20.19 33.64
CA ASP A 222 -1.06 20.16 35.08
C ASP A 222 -2.12 21.18 35.47
N THR A 223 -3.32 20.68 35.73
CA THR A 223 -4.46 21.51 36.21
C THR A 223 -4.51 21.62 37.73
N THR A 224 -3.62 20.92 38.46
CA THR A 224 -3.60 20.91 39.92
C THR A 224 -2.75 22.02 40.51
N THR A 225 -1.76 22.47 39.76
CA THR A 225 -0.85 23.56 40.15
C THR A 225 -1.15 24.81 39.33
N PRO A 226 -1.56 25.93 39.91
CA PRO A 226 -1.75 27.18 39.18
C PRO A 226 -0.46 27.57 38.47
N PRO A 227 -0.50 27.95 37.20
CA PRO A 227 0.69 28.42 36.49
C PRO A 227 1.25 29.68 37.13
N ALA A 228 2.57 29.88 37.00
CA ALA A 228 3.21 31.11 37.50
C ALA A 228 2.59 32.34 36.81
N PRO A 229 2.50 33.49 37.48
CA PRO A 229 1.89 34.69 36.93
C PRO A 229 2.49 35.04 35.55
N GLY A 230 1.60 35.14 34.53
CA GLY A 230 1.98 35.45 33.16
C GLY A 230 2.53 34.27 32.34
N LYS A 231 2.44 33.02 32.82
CA LYS A 231 2.78 31.81 32.08
C LYS A 231 1.51 31.00 31.79
N GLU A 232 1.42 30.44 30.61
CA GLU A 232 0.42 29.42 30.29
C GLU A 232 0.81 28.07 30.93
N PRO A 233 -0.18 27.20 31.24
CA PRO A 233 0.10 25.84 31.69
C PRO A 233 0.92 25.09 30.67
N GLU A 234 1.96 24.40 31.13
CA GLU A 234 2.85 23.63 30.24
C GLU A 234 2.43 22.16 30.20
N LYS A 235 2.39 21.60 29.00
CA LYS A 235 2.20 20.16 28.79
C LYS A 235 3.50 19.43 29.07
N THR A 236 3.45 18.39 29.88
CA THR A 236 4.62 17.54 30.15
C THR A 236 4.28 16.06 29.93
N LEU A 237 5.26 15.30 29.43
CA LEU A 237 5.09 13.85 29.24
C LEU A 237 4.76 13.12 30.56
N PRO A 238 5.46 13.36 31.70
CA PRO A 238 5.10 12.68 32.95
C PRO A 238 3.67 12.97 33.43
N THR A 239 3.15 14.16 33.16
CA THR A 239 1.76 14.50 33.48
C THR A 239 0.81 13.79 32.55
N ALA A 240 1.11 13.74 31.25
CA ALA A 240 0.30 13.01 30.27
C ALA A 240 0.15 11.54 30.65
N LEU A 241 1.26 10.84 30.90
CA LEU A 241 1.23 9.40 31.26
C LEU A 241 0.36 9.15 32.49
N LYS A 242 0.53 9.95 33.57
CA LYS A 242 -0.30 9.82 34.76
C LYS A 242 -1.77 10.11 34.53
N GLN A 243 -2.10 11.05 33.65
CA GLN A 243 -3.48 11.33 33.28
C GLN A 243 -4.10 10.16 32.52
N ILE A 244 -3.37 9.59 31.55
CA ILE A 244 -3.81 8.45 30.75
C ILE A 244 -4.08 7.25 31.66
N ASP A 245 -3.13 6.86 32.53
CA ASP A 245 -3.31 5.78 33.50
C ASP A 245 -4.55 6.02 34.36
N ARG A 246 -4.70 7.24 34.88
CA ARG A 246 -5.84 7.60 35.73
C ARG A 246 -7.18 7.46 35.00
N GLU A 247 -7.29 7.96 33.78
CA GLU A 247 -8.52 7.86 32.97
C GLU A 247 -8.81 6.40 32.60
N THR A 248 -7.78 5.62 32.26
CA THR A 248 -7.89 4.19 32.00
C THR A 248 -8.44 3.41 33.19
N LEU A 249 -7.90 3.67 34.39
CA LEU A 249 -8.36 3.02 35.61
C LEU A 249 -9.76 3.50 36.04
N ALA A 250 -10.07 4.79 35.83
CA ALA A 250 -11.39 5.35 36.10
C ALA A 250 -12.46 4.75 35.19
N GLU A 251 -12.17 4.62 33.86
CA GLU A 251 -13.08 3.97 32.91
C GLU A 251 -13.29 2.49 33.29
N GLY A 252 -12.21 1.79 33.66
CA GLY A 252 -12.31 0.42 34.14
C GLY A 252 -13.21 0.27 35.37
N ALA A 253 -13.14 1.20 36.31
CA ALA A 253 -13.99 1.21 37.49
C ALA A 253 -15.46 1.51 37.13
N GLU A 254 -15.71 2.46 36.23
CA GLU A 254 -17.05 2.77 35.72
C GLU A 254 -17.72 1.55 35.08
N GLN A 255 -16.96 0.81 34.27
CA GLN A 255 -17.42 -0.41 33.59
C GLN A 255 -17.38 -1.65 34.48
N LYS A 256 -16.97 -1.53 35.75
CA LYS A 256 -16.89 -2.62 36.75
C LYS A 256 -15.97 -3.75 36.32
N LEU A 257 -14.86 -3.44 35.65
CA LEU A 257 -13.84 -4.39 35.23
C LEU A 257 -13.06 -4.92 36.44
N ASP A 258 -12.29 -6.01 36.22
CA ASP A 258 -11.35 -6.50 37.22
C ASP A 258 -10.21 -5.47 37.41
N SER A 259 -10.28 -4.71 38.48
CA SER A 259 -9.36 -3.61 38.78
C SER A 259 -7.93 -4.07 39.00
N LYS A 260 -7.73 -5.28 39.56
CA LYS A 260 -6.37 -5.83 39.78
C LYS A 260 -5.73 -6.24 38.46
N ARG A 261 -6.50 -6.91 37.60
CA ARG A 261 -6.05 -7.30 36.26
C ARG A 261 -5.75 -6.06 35.41
N LEU A 262 -6.62 -5.06 35.46
CA LEU A 262 -6.43 -3.82 34.71
C LEU A 262 -5.17 -3.08 35.17
N ALA A 263 -5.02 -2.83 36.48
CA ALA A 263 -3.85 -2.16 37.03
C ALA A 263 -2.55 -2.90 36.68
N ALA A 264 -2.52 -4.24 36.80
CA ALA A 264 -1.35 -5.04 36.41
C ALA A 264 -1.05 -4.97 34.89
N CYS A 265 -2.04 -4.76 34.05
CA CYS A 265 -1.85 -4.55 32.60
C CYS A 265 -1.26 -3.19 32.33
N VAL A 266 -1.85 -2.13 32.88
CA VAL A 266 -1.36 -0.73 32.77
C VAL A 266 0.08 -0.61 33.29
N ASP A 267 0.37 -1.14 34.48
CA ASP A 267 1.73 -1.11 35.07
C ASP A 267 2.77 -1.83 34.20
N ARG A 268 2.37 -2.88 33.48
CA ARG A 268 3.29 -3.70 32.66
C ARG A 268 3.72 -3.03 31.38
N GLN A 269 2.88 -2.19 30.80
CA GLN A 269 3.10 -1.48 29.52
C GLN A 269 3.65 -2.40 28.42
N ASP A 270 2.96 -3.51 28.16
CA ASP A 270 3.36 -4.49 27.15
C ASP A 270 2.97 -4.01 25.74
N GLU A 271 3.94 -3.53 24.98
CA GLU A 271 3.76 -2.99 23.64
C GLU A 271 3.59 -4.03 22.54
N THR A 272 3.53 -5.33 22.86
CA THR A 272 3.56 -6.41 21.85
C THR A 272 2.46 -6.27 20.82
N THR A 273 1.22 -5.97 21.23
CA THR A 273 0.06 -5.80 20.35
C THR A 273 0.21 -4.53 19.48
N VAL A 274 0.64 -3.44 20.08
CA VAL A 274 0.86 -2.16 19.38
C VAL A 274 1.93 -2.31 18.31
N ARG A 275 3.06 -2.95 18.64
CA ARG A 275 4.14 -3.20 17.67
C ARG A 275 3.73 -4.14 16.55
N ALA A 276 2.91 -5.15 16.84
CA ALA A 276 2.36 -6.03 15.82
C ALA A 276 1.46 -5.28 14.84
N SER A 277 0.63 -4.36 15.36
CA SER A 277 -0.22 -3.49 14.56
C SER A 277 0.58 -2.53 13.67
N GLN A 278 1.61 -1.88 14.22
CA GLN A 278 2.53 -1.03 13.45
C GLN A 278 3.20 -1.81 12.31
N LYS A 279 3.75 -2.99 12.62
CA LYS A 279 4.40 -3.85 11.61
C LYS A 279 3.45 -4.25 10.49
N GLU A 280 2.18 -4.51 10.78
CA GLU A 280 1.17 -4.78 9.77
C GLU A 280 0.91 -3.54 8.90
N GLY A 281 0.75 -2.36 9.51
CA GLY A 281 0.59 -1.09 8.79
C GLY A 281 1.78 -0.78 7.89
N ASP A 282 3.01 -0.96 8.36
CA ASP A 282 4.23 -0.79 7.56
C ASP A 282 4.23 -1.71 6.33
N ALA A 283 3.83 -2.97 6.51
CA ALA A 283 3.73 -3.94 5.40
C ALA A 283 2.66 -3.56 4.37
N LEU A 284 1.67 -2.76 4.77
CA LEU A 284 0.62 -2.21 3.91
C LEU A 284 0.96 -0.82 3.36
N ASN A 285 2.18 -0.33 3.58
CA ASN A 285 2.65 1.00 3.19
C ASN A 285 1.86 2.15 3.85
N VAL A 286 1.42 1.98 5.09
CA VAL A 286 0.90 3.07 5.90
C VAL A 286 2.07 4.00 6.25
N ASN A 287 2.08 5.20 5.68
CA ASN A 287 3.16 6.18 5.84
C ASN A 287 2.75 7.37 6.72
N GLY A 288 1.55 7.33 7.28
CA GLY A 288 0.98 8.36 8.14
C GLY A 288 -0.42 8.01 8.58
N VAL A 289 -0.90 8.71 9.59
CA VAL A 289 -2.21 8.47 10.20
C VAL A 289 -3.09 9.73 10.15
N PRO A 290 -4.42 9.58 10.14
CA PRO A 290 -5.14 8.32 10.05
C PRO A 290 -5.00 7.66 8.66
N ALA A 291 -5.00 6.32 8.61
CA ALA A 291 -5.11 5.58 7.36
C ALA A 291 -6.29 4.60 7.48
N LEU A 292 -7.27 4.74 6.60
CA LEU A 292 -8.49 3.95 6.59
C LEU A 292 -8.41 2.90 5.50
N PHE A 293 -8.76 1.66 5.82
CA PHE A 293 -8.94 0.58 4.85
C PHE A 293 -10.42 0.18 4.81
N ILE A 294 -11.11 0.53 3.73
CA ILE A 294 -12.54 0.26 3.53
C ILE A 294 -12.65 -0.95 2.61
N ASN A 295 -12.90 -2.12 3.18
CA ASN A 295 -12.82 -3.39 2.45
C ASN A 295 -11.56 -3.53 1.59
N GLY A 296 -10.41 -3.00 2.08
CA GLY A 296 -9.11 -3.06 1.42
C GLY A 296 -8.75 -1.83 0.57
N GLU A 297 -9.68 -0.94 0.28
CA GLU A 297 -9.37 0.36 -0.33
C GLU A 297 -8.78 1.30 0.72
N MET A 298 -7.56 1.79 0.48
CA MET A 298 -6.86 2.66 1.41
C MET A 298 -7.15 4.14 1.13
N ILE A 299 -7.58 4.85 2.16
CA ILE A 299 -7.68 6.32 2.20
C ILE A 299 -6.71 6.84 3.25
N THR A 300 -5.84 7.77 2.88
CA THR A 300 -4.83 8.34 3.78
C THR A 300 -5.17 9.77 4.19
N GLY A 301 -4.92 10.08 5.46
CA GLY A 301 -5.13 11.41 6.04
C GLY A 301 -6.58 11.69 6.43
N ALA A 302 -6.77 12.81 7.12
CA ALA A 302 -8.08 13.30 7.52
C ALA A 302 -8.78 13.99 6.35
N VAL A 303 -9.37 13.18 5.46
CA VAL A 303 -10.13 13.67 4.30
C VAL A 303 -11.54 14.11 4.68
N PRO A 304 -12.23 14.93 3.86
CA PRO A 304 -13.65 15.18 4.03
C PRO A 304 -14.47 13.88 4.06
N ILE A 305 -15.48 13.83 4.93
CA ILE A 305 -16.26 12.60 5.20
C ILE A 305 -16.97 12.06 3.95
N GLU A 306 -17.25 12.90 2.97
CA GLU A 306 -17.91 12.55 1.72
C GLU A 306 -17.06 11.56 0.88
N PHE A 307 -15.74 11.63 0.99
CA PHE A 307 -14.84 10.64 0.35
C PHE A 307 -14.93 9.28 1.04
N VAL A 308 -15.08 9.27 2.37
CA VAL A 308 -15.29 8.03 3.12
C VAL A 308 -16.66 7.43 2.76
N TYR A 309 -17.72 8.27 2.65
CA TYR A 309 -19.03 7.81 2.19
C TYR A 309 -18.94 7.15 0.82
N ARG A 310 -18.27 7.79 -0.12
CA ARG A 310 -18.12 7.24 -1.47
C ARG A 310 -17.46 5.86 -1.46
N ALA A 311 -16.36 5.69 -0.72
CA ALA A 311 -15.67 4.41 -0.65
C ALA A 311 -16.54 3.33 0.03
N VAL A 312 -17.33 3.69 1.05
CA VAL A 312 -18.31 2.77 1.67
C VAL A 312 -19.43 2.43 0.70
N ASP A 313 -19.96 3.40 -0.03
CA ASP A 313 -21.02 3.21 -1.02
C ASP A 313 -20.51 2.27 -2.14
N ASP A 314 -19.30 2.46 -2.66
CA ASP A 314 -18.66 1.61 -3.66
C ASP A 314 -18.45 0.18 -3.14
N ALA A 315 -18.03 0.04 -1.87
CA ALA A 315 -17.87 -1.26 -1.22
C ALA A 315 -19.19 -2.00 -1.03
N LEU A 316 -20.30 -1.30 -0.76
CA LEU A 316 -21.65 -1.87 -0.69
C LEU A 316 -22.12 -2.34 -2.08
N VAL A 317 -21.95 -1.48 -3.09
CA VAL A 317 -22.30 -1.83 -4.50
C VAL A 317 -21.55 -3.06 -4.97
N ALA A 318 -20.27 -3.19 -4.65
CA ALA A 318 -19.46 -4.36 -4.99
C ALA A 318 -20.01 -5.68 -4.40
N GLN A 319 -20.85 -5.59 -3.36
CA GLN A 319 -21.54 -6.72 -2.74
C GLN A 319 -23.02 -6.83 -3.12
N GLY A 320 -23.47 -6.06 -4.11
CA GLY A 320 -24.88 -6.07 -4.58
C GLY A 320 -25.84 -5.38 -3.61
N ILE A 321 -25.33 -4.55 -2.69
CA ILE A 321 -26.16 -3.82 -1.71
C ILE A 321 -26.33 -2.38 -2.18
N THR A 322 -27.56 -1.92 -2.24
CA THR A 322 -27.86 -0.53 -2.59
C THR A 322 -27.45 0.40 -1.44
N PRO A 323 -26.54 1.36 -1.69
CA PRO A 323 -26.15 2.35 -0.69
C PRO A 323 -27.25 3.42 -0.48
N PRO A 324 -27.15 4.24 0.55
CA PRO A 324 -27.98 5.44 0.69
C PRO A 324 -27.78 6.41 -0.48
N PRO A 325 -28.67 7.39 -0.68
CA PRO A 325 -28.50 8.40 -1.75
C PRO A 325 -27.11 9.04 -1.70
N PRO A 326 -26.44 9.27 -2.87
CA PRO A 326 -25.09 9.80 -2.90
C PRO A 326 -25.04 11.23 -2.34
N VAL A 327 -23.93 11.56 -1.68
CA VAL A 327 -23.62 12.90 -1.19
C VAL A 327 -22.65 13.54 -2.19
N PRO A 328 -22.86 14.79 -2.62
CA PRO A 328 -21.93 15.49 -3.51
C PRO A 328 -20.53 15.57 -2.87
N LEU A 329 -19.49 15.29 -3.65
CA LEU A 329 -18.13 15.48 -3.18
C LEU A 329 -17.78 16.96 -3.11
N PRO A 330 -17.04 17.39 -2.08
CA PRO A 330 -16.52 18.74 -2.04
C PRO A 330 -15.52 18.97 -3.18
N SER A 331 -15.42 20.20 -3.68
CA SER A 331 -14.36 20.57 -4.61
C SER A 331 -12.99 20.39 -3.93
N LEU A 332 -12.05 19.75 -4.62
CA LEU A 332 -10.67 19.62 -4.12
C LEU A 332 -9.97 20.97 -4.00
N ASP A 333 -10.42 21.97 -4.77
CA ASP A 333 -9.91 23.35 -4.69
C ASP A 333 -10.39 24.10 -3.44
N ALA A 334 -11.40 23.57 -2.75
CA ALA A 334 -11.97 24.13 -1.52
C ALA A 334 -11.38 23.53 -0.22
N ALA A 335 -10.41 22.64 -0.32
CA ALA A 335 -9.73 22.10 0.87
C ALA A 335 -9.04 23.27 1.61
N PRO A 336 -9.30 23.47 2.92
CA PRO A 336 -8.58 24.49 3.67
C PRO A 336 -7.10 24.17 3.59
N ALA A 337 -6.29 25.18 3.22
CA ALA A 337 -4.85 25.09 3.27
C ALA A 337 -4.46 24.49 4.64
N ALA A 338 -3.68 23.41 4.59
CA ALA A 338 -3.16 22.81 5.80
C ALA A 338 -2.45 23.92 6.59
N SER A 339 -3.01 24.33 7.71
CA SER A 339 -2.32 25.17 8.67
C SER A 339 -1.18 24.31 9.23
N HIS A 340 0.05 24.71 8.88
CA HIS A 340 1.31 24.18 9.38
C HIS A 340 1.41 24.29 10.89
#